data_e81ca70c5bbc965b03a893492cddc6af
#
_entry.id   e81ca70c5bbc965b03a893492cddc6af
#
_cell.length_a   1.000
_cell.length_b   1.000
_cell.length_c   1.000
_cell.angle_alpha   90.00
_cell.angle_beta   90.00
_cell.angle_gamma   90.00
#
_symmetry.space_group_name_H-M   'P 1'
#
loop_
_entity.id
_entity.type
_entity.pdbx_description
1 polymer ?
#
loop_
_entity_poly.entity_id
_entity_poly.type
_entity_poly.pdbx_seq_one_letter_code
_entity_poly.pdbx_strand_id
1 'polypeptide(L)'
;DKVILDDNGELLTNIRNVHYILYHDEFGQNFHCRWGVLSYLNPEDDIKLRTFNYFCKLDPDTLEILSSHEIDTSKHDIEPIWEFIGLEDVRLFRWEGQLYYCGVRRDVKDTGEGRMELCKLDVNDNSVIETTRERIEVDPHTHLEKNWMPILDMPYHFVRWCDPLEIIKVNPNDKSKQKVKKGTLDIISSEVVIKKDSKLNFPLGLRGSSQVMP
;
A
#
# COMPACT_ATOMS: atom_id res chain seq x y z
N ASP A 1 7.05 -3.50 -7.46
CA ASP A 1 7.90 -3.27 -6.29
C ASP A 1 8.83 -2.12 -6.62
N LYS A 2 9.17 -1.30 -5.63
CA LYS A 2 9.93 -0.08 -5.85
C LYS A 2 11.18 -0.09 -5.05
N VAL A 3 12.26 0.27 -5.73
CA VAL A 3 13.57 0.38 -5.14
C VAL A 3 13.81 1.85 -4.83
N ILE A 4 14.31 2.14 -3.64
CA ILE A 4 14.83 3.45 -3.25
C ILE A 4 16.29 3.32 -2.91
N LEU A 5 17.06 4.33 -3.27
CA LEU A 5 18.45 4.51 -2.81
C LEU A 5 18.39 5.36 -1.54
N ASP A 6 18.91 4.85 -0.45
CA ASP A 6 18.98 5.62 0.79
C ASP A 6 20.24 6.48 0.86
N ASP A 7 20.34 7.30 1.91
CA ASP A 7 21.48 8.23 2.10
C ASP A 7 22.82 7.52 2.30
N ASN A 8 22.80 6.21 2.58
CA ASN A 8 23.99 5.35 2.71
C ASN A 8 24.37 4.66 1.40
N GLY A 9 23.61 4.89 0.33
CA GLY A 9 23.80 4.20 -0.94
C GLY A 9 23.23 2.78 -0.98
N GLU A 10 22.43 2.40 0.02
CA GLU A 10 21.73 1.10 0.05
C GLU A 10 20.49 1.13 -0.83
N LEU A 11 20.29 0.07 -1.61
CA LEU A 11 19.03 -0.13 -2.33
C LEU A 11 18.03 -0.83 -1.41
N LEU A 12 16.91 -0.16 -1.16
CA LEU A 12 15.82 -0.65 -0.32
C LEU A 12 14.59 -0.93 -1.17
N THR A 13 13.92 -2.04 -0.91
CA THR A 13 12.68 -2.39 -1.60
C THR A 13 11.69 -3.08 -0.68
N ASN A 14 10.42 -3.07 -1.06
CA ASN A 14 9.39 -3.92 -0.49
C ASN A 14 9.09 -5.07 -1.45
N ILE A 15 9.15 -6.29 -0.96
CA ILE A 15 8.71 -7.48 -1.69
C ILE A 15 7.37 -7.92 -1.10
N ARG A 16 6.36 -7.99 -1.96
CA ARG A 16 5.03 -8.47 -1.60
C ARG A 16 4.96 -9.99 -1.80
N ASN A 17 4.62 -10.70 -0.74
CA ASN A 17 4.27 -12.11 -0.81
C ASN A 17 2.76 -12.27 -0.68
N VAL A 18 2.15 -13.01 -1.57
CA VAL A 18 0.71 -13.30 -1.54
C VAL A 18 0.49 -14.80 -1.49
N HIS A 19 -0.45 -15.24 -0.66
CA HIS A 19 -0.85 -16.64 -0.53
C HIS A 19 -1.95 -17.04 -1.51
N TYR A 20 -2.07 -16.34 -2.64
CA TYR A 20 -3.09 -16.60 -3.64
C TYR A 20 -2.61 -16.23 -5.04
N ILE A 21 -3.24 -16.81 -6.03
CA ILE A 21 -3.08 -16.44 -7.44
C ILE A 21 -4.47 -16.13 -7.99
N LEU A 22 -4.60 -15.05 -8.76
CA LEU A 22 -5.77 -14.78 -9.57
C LEU A 22 -5.61 -15.54 -10.88
N TYR A 23 -6.49 -16.49 -11.13
CA TYR A 23 -6.31 -17.44 -12.21
C TYR A 23 -7.60 -17.65 -13.01
N HIS A 24 -7.44 -17.97 -14.30
CA HIS A 24 -8.47 -18.62 -15.09
C HIS A 24 -8.28 -20.14 -14.93
N ASP A 25 -9.28 -20.82 -14.56
CA ASP A 25 -9.66 -22.24 -14.46
C ASP A 25 -8.67 -23.36 -15.00
N GLU A 26 -7.39 -23.13 -14.97
CA GLU A 26 -6.41 -24.02 -15.64
C GLU A 26 -5.94 -25.20 -14.75
N PHE A 27 -6.17 -25.18 -13.46
CA PHE A 27 -5.66 -26.18 -12.52
C PHE A 27 -6.69 -26.88 -11.63
N GLY A 28 -7.97 -26.71 -11.87
CA GLY A 28 -9.02 -27.51 -11.21
C GLY A 28 -9.29 -27.22 -9.73
N GLN A 29 -8.54 -26.33 -9.09
CA GLN A 29 -8.79 -25.86 -7.71
C GLN A 29 -9.20 -24.41 -7.74
N ASN A 30 -10.46 -24.17 -8.04
CA ASN A 30 -10.98 -22.83 -8.22
C ASN A 30 -11.87 -22.45 -7.06
N PHE A 31 -11.53 -21.36 -6.40
CA PHE A 31 -12.40 -20.71 -5.43
C PHE A 31 -13.11 -19.57 -6.13
N HIS A 32 -14.43 -19.67 -6.25
CA HIS A 32 -15.24 -18.58 -6.75
C HIS A 32 -15.41 -17.54 -5.64
N CYS A 33 -14.83 -16.37 -5.86
CA CYS A 33 -15.21 -15.19 -5.11
C CYS A 33 -16.04 -14.27 -6.02
N ARG A 34 -16.69 -13.27 -5.44
CA ARG A 34 -17.48 -12.30 -6.23
C ARG A 34 -16.69 -11.48 -7.24
N TRP A 35 -15.38 -11.59 -7.24
CA TRP A 35 -14.45 -10.85 -8.12
C TRP A 35 -13.91 -11.69 -9.27
N GLY A 36 -14.21 -12.95 -9.32
CA GLY A 36 -13.72 -13.86 -10.34
C GLY A 36 -13.25 -15.19 -9.77
N VAL A 37 -12.45 -15.86 -10.53
CA VAL A 37 -11.89 -17.15 -10.18
C VAL A 37 -10.55 -16.93 -9.47
N LEU A 38 -10.40 -17.47 -8.27
CA LEU A 38 -9.17 -17.47 -7.51
C LEU A 38 -8.64 -18.89 -7.40
N SER A 39 -7.37 -19.07 -7.65
CA SER A 39 -6.66 -20.31 -7.39
C SER A 39 -5.67 -20.12 -6.26
N TYR A 40 -5.68 -21.01 -5.29
CA TYR A 40 -4.73 -21.04 -4.19
C TYR A 40 -3.58 -21.98 -4.51
N LEU A 41 -2.37 -21.57 -4.15
CA LEU A 41 -1.20 -22.44 -4.21
C LEU A 41 -1.15 -23.43 -3.04
N ASN A 42 -1.74 -23.09 -1.90
CA ASN A 42 -1.70 -23.91 -0.70
C ASN A 42 -2.94 -23.68 0.17
N PRO A 43 -4.09 -24.26 -0.16
CA PRO A 43 -5.37 -24.00 0.47
C PRO A 43 -5.61 -24.79 1.77
N GLU A 44 -4.62 -25.50 2.31
CA GLU A 44 -4.88 -26.59 3.26
C GLU A 44 -5.62 -26.14 4.50
N ASP A 45 -5.41 -24.90 4.99
CA ASP A 45 -6.01 -24.47 6.24
C ASP A 45 -6.62 -23.03 6.23
N ASP A 46 -6.37 -22.23 5.22
CA ASP A 46 -6.82 -20.83 5.23
C ASP A 46 -7.26 -20.34 3.83
N ILE A 47 -8.54 -20.13 3.66
CA ILE A 47 -9.13 -19.58 2.43
C ILE A 47 -8.97 -18.05 2.32
N LYS A 48 -8.31 -17.41 3.28
CA LYS A 48 -8.11 -15.97 3.29
C LYS A 48 -6.99 -15.57 2.34
N LEU A 49 -7.23 -14.50 1.60
CA LEU A 49 -6.31 -13.96 0.59
C LEU A 49 -5.31 -13.02 1.25
N ARG A 50 -4.28 -13.60 1.87
CA ARG A 50 -3.30 -12.84 2.66
C ARG A 50 -2.20 -12.24 1.80
N THR A 51 -1.84 -11.02 2.17
CA THR A 51 -0.67 -10.31 1.66
C THR A 51 0.28 -10.01 2.82
N PHE A 52 1.55 -10.37 2.63
CA PHE A 52 2.66 -10.05 3.53
C PHE A 52 3.65 -9.14 2.81
N ASN A 53 4.26 -8.25 3.56
CA ASN A 53 5.24 -7.31 3.03
C ASN A 53 6.60 -7.56 3.69
N TYR A 54 7.64 -7.67 2.87
CA TYR A 54 9.01 -7.88 3.31
C TYR A 54 9.83 -6.66 2.92
N PHE A 55 10.45 -6.05 3.91
CA PHE A 55 11.48 -5.04 3.68
C PHE A 55 12.78 -5.72 3.33
N CYS A 56 13.37 -5.35 2.20
CA CYS A 56 14.60 -5.95 1.71
C CYS A 56 15.65 -4.90 1.42
N LYS A 57 16.91 -5.22 1.75
CA LYS A 57 18.09 -4.53 1.24
C LYS A 57 18.67 -5.32 0.09
N LEU A 58 19.03 -4.62 -0.99
CA LEU A 58 19.61 -5.21 -2.18
C LEU A 58 21.05 -4.73 -2.37
N ASP A 59 21.85 -5.58 -2.93
CA ASP A 59 23.14 -5.18 -3.46
C ASP A 59 22.94 -4.23 -4.65
N PRO A 60 23.58 -3.05 -4.67
CA PRO A 60 23.35 -2.06 -5.72
C PRO A 60 23.87 -2.49 -7.10
N ASP A 61 24.86 -3.39 -7.16
CA ASP A 61 25.48 -3.81 -8.41
C ASP A 61 24.84 -5.08 -8.97
N THR A 62 24.52 -6.04 -8.10
CA THR A 62 23.99 -7.36 -8.51
C THR A 62 22.48 -7.47 -8.35
N LEU A 63 21.85 -6.60 -7.57
CA LEU A 63 20.43 -6.64 -7.15
C LEU A 63 20.07 -7.89 -6.33
N GLU A 64 21.08 -8.60 -5.81
CA GLU A 64 20.83 -9.71 -4.91
C GLU A 64 20.31 -9.23 -3.56
N ILE A 65 19.49 -10.04 -2.92
CA ILE A 65 18.91 -9.72 -1.59
C ILE A 65 20.01 -9.93 -0.54
N LEU A 66 20.48 -8.85 0.07
CA LEU A 66 21.42 -8.87 1.17
C LEU A 66 20.75 -9.19 2.50
N SER A 67 19.57 -8.66 2.73
CA SER A 67 18.75 -8.96 3.90
C SER A 67 17.27 -8.84 3.59
N SER A 68 16.43 -9.60 4.30
CA SER A 68 14.99 -9.59 4.16
C SER A 68 14.34 -9.79 5.52
N HIS A 69 13.41 -8.92 5.87
CA HIS A 69 12.62 -9.00 7.11
C HIS A 69 11.16 -8.80 6.79
N GLU A 70 10.30 -9.70 7.30
CA GLU A 70 8.87 -9.45 7.31
C GLU A 70 8.59 -8.21 8.17
N ILE A 71 7.74 -7.31 7.66
CA ILE A 71 7.37 -6.12 8.41
C ILE A 71 6.40 -6.53 9.51
N ASP A 72 6.79 -6.32 10.77
CA ASP A 72 5.93 -6.54 11.93
C ASP A 72 4.84 -5.48 12.01
N THR A 73 3.62 -5.88 11.68
CA THR A 73 2.41 -5.05 11.68
C THR A 73 1.53 -5.28 12.90
N SER A 74 1.92 -6.18 13.79
CA SER A 74 1.08 -6.72 14.89
C SER A 74 0.45 -5.66 15.78
N LYS A 75 1.14 -4.52 15.94
CA LYS A 75 0.65 -3.38 16.75
C LYS A 75 -0.59 -2.69 16.16
N HIS A 76 -0.77 -2.78 14.84
CA HIS A 76 -1.81 -2.07 14.09
C HIS A 76 -2.80 -3.03 13.40
N ASP A 77 -2.61 -4.31 13.59
CA ASP A 77 -3.52 -5.31 13.05
C ASP A 77 -4.86 -5.25 13.77
N ILE A 78 -5.92 -5.39 12.99
CA ILE A 78 -7.28 -5.61 13.48
C ILE A 78 -7.82 -6.88 12.85
N GLU A 79 -8.82 -7.49 13.50
CA GLU A 79 -9.45 -8.68 12.94
C GLU A 79 -10.10 -8.39 11.59
N PRO A 80 -9.68 -9.06 10.52
CA PRO A 80 -10.20 -8.80 9.19
C PRO A 80 -11.65 -9.25 9.04
N ILE A 81 -12.43 -8.49 8.28
CA ILE A 81 -13.83 -8.79 7.97
C ILE A 81 -14.09 -8.89 6.46
N TRP A 82 -13.03 -8.95 5.67
CA TRP A 82 -13.03 -9.07 4.23
C TRP A 82 -12.01 -10.11 3.76
N GLU A 83 -12.16 -10.57 2.52
CA GLU A 83 -11.37 -11.67 1.96
C GLU A 83 -9.90 -11.33 1.73
N PHE A 84 -9.62 -10.12 1.22
CA PHE A 84 -8.25 -9.66 0.94
C PHE A 84 -7.67 -8.98 2.18
N ILE A 85 -6.66 -9.60 2.76
CA ILE A 85 -6.10 -9.23 4.06
C ILE A 85 -4.71 -8.66 3.89
N GLY A 86 -4.46 -7.57 4.62
CA GLY A 86 -3.17 -6.90 4.64
C GLY A 86 -3.08 -5.72 3.69
N LEU A 87 -1.90 -5.12 3.63
CA LEU A 87 -1.63 -3.94 2.85
C LEU A 87 -1.14 -4.33 1.45
N GLU A 88 -1.90 -3.97 0.43
CA GLU A 88 -1.61 -4.31 -0.96
C GLU A 88 -0.91 -3.15 -1.69
N ASP A 89 -0.15 -3.50 -2.75
CA ASP A 89 0.47 -2.56 -3.68
C ASP A 89 1.32 -1.49 -2.99
N VAL A 90 2.07 -1.92 -2.00
CA VAL A 90 2.88 -1.08 -1.13
C VAL A 90 3.98 -0.33 -1.89
N ARG A 91 4.19 0.93 -1.51
CA ARG A 91 5.28 1.78 -1.97
C ARG A 91 6.12 2.23 -0.80
N LEU A 92 7.41 1.94 -0.87
CA LEU A 92 8.42 2.36 0.09
C LEU A 92 9.01 3.70 -0.35
N PHE A 93 9.19 4.63 0.56
CA PHE A 93 9.77 5.94 0.27
C PHE A 93 10.25 6.63 1.56
N ARG A 94 11.00 7.72 1.38
CA ARG A 94 11.53 8.50 2.49
C ARG A 94 11.07 9.95 2.39
N TRP A 95 10.58 10.49 3.51
CA TRP A 95 10.31 11.92 3.69
C TRP A 95 11.00 12.41 4.96
N GLU A 96 11.73 13.52 4.86
CA GLU A 96 12.39 14.16 6.01
C GLU A 96 13.24 13.18 6.84
N GLY A 97 13.96 12.28 6.17
CA GLY A 97 14.79 11.26 6.80
C GLY A 97 14.02 10.06 7.37
N GLN A 98 12.70 10.14 7.52
CA GLN A 98 11.86 9.06 8.01
C GLN A 98 11.45 8.11 6.89
N LEU A 99 11.55 6.82 7.13
CA LEU A 99 11.07 5.79 6.21
C LEU A 99 9.57 5.57 6.38
N TYR A 100 8.88 5.61 5.25
CA TYR A 100 7.45 5.34 5.14
C TYR A 100 7.19 4.25 4.13
N TYR A 101 6.04 3.63 4.27
CA TYR A 101 5.41 2.91 3.19
C TYR A 101 3.91 3.22 3.14
N CYS A 102 3.33 3.14 1.96
CA CYS A 102 1.90 3.30 1.79
C CYS A 102 1.35 2.24 0.86
N GLY A 103 0.13 1.82 1.13
CA GLY A 103 -0.56 0.81 0.32
C GLY A 103 -2.06 0.89 0.54
N VAL A 104 -2.82 0.07 -0.20
CA VAL A 104 -4.26 0.00 -0.03
C VAL A 104 -4.62 -1.13 0.94
N ARG A 105 -5.53 -0.83 1.88
CA ARG A 105 -6.11 -1.82 2.79
C ARG A 105 -7.61 -1.93 2.58
N ARG A 106 -8.12 -3.17 2.55
CA ARG A 106 -9.52 -3.49 2.22
C ARG A 106 -10.26 -4.26 3.30
N ASP A 107 -9.55 -4.92 4.21
CA ASP A 107 -10.08 -5.91 5.14
C ASP A 107 -10.82 -5.34 6.36
N VAL A 108 -10.97 -4.03 6.44
CA VAL A 108 -11.58 -3.32 7.58
C VAL A 108 -13.07 -3.03 7.41
N LYS A 109 -13.61 -3.23 6.19
CA LYS A 109 -15.04 -3.09 5.87
C LYS A 109 -15.54 -4.32 5.13
N ASP A 110 -16.76 -4.74 5.42
CA ASP A 110 -17.43 -5.90 4.80
C ASP A 110 -17.82 -5.68 3.33
N THR A 111 -17.68 -4.46 2.84
CA THR A 111 -17.83 -4.09 1.44
C THR A 111 -16.55 -4.23 0.62
N GLY A 112 -15.39 -4.47 1.27
CA GLY A 112 -14.07 -4.45 0.63
C GLY A 112 -13.65 -3.08 0.12
N GLU A 113 -14.22 -2.01 0.68
CA GLU A 113 -13.83 -0.65 0.37
C GLU A 113 -12.36 -0.41 0.72
N GLY A 114 -11.57 -0.02 -0.27
CA GLY A 114 -10.14 0.22 -0.10
C GLY A 114 -9.81 1.68 0.10
N ARG A 115 -8.91 1.94 1.06
CA ARG A 115 -8.28 3.25 1.28
C ARG A 115 -6.79 3.08 1.36
N MET A 116 -6.08 4.12 0.97
CA MET A 116 -4.65 4.20 1.21
C MET A 116 -4.39 4.32 2.71
N GLU A 117 -3.38 3.62 3.18
CA GLU A 117 -2.86 3.76 4.54
C GLU A 117 -1.40 4.19 4.46
N LEU A 118 -1.03 5.17 5.28
CA LEU A 118 0.32 5.69 5.43
C LEU A 118 0.91 5.14 6.72
N CYS A 119 2.05 4.49 6.60
CA CYS A 119 2.70 3.80 7.70
C CYS A 119 4.15 4.27 7.85
N LYS A 120 4.63 4.41 9.09
CA LYS A 120 6.04 4.63 9.38
C LYS A 120 6.71 3.32 9.73
N LEU A 121 7.94 3.17 9.26
CA LEU A 121 8.79 2.04 9.59
C LEU A 121 9.94 2.48 10.49
N ASP A 122 10.21 1.66 11.50
CA ASP A 122 11.45 1.64 12.25
C ASP A 122 12.24 0.41 11.82
N VAL A 123 13.43 0.63 11.32
CA VAL A 123 14.30 -0.40 10.73
C VAL A 123 15.56 -0.50 11.55
N ASN A 124 15.84 -1.70 12.05
CA ASN A 124 17.11 -2.03 12.68
C ASN A 124 17.69 -3.32 12.06
N ASP A 125 18.88 -3.72 12.48
CA ASP A 125 19.61 -4.86 11.87
C ASP A 125 18.84 -6.19 11.92
N ASN A 126 17.93 -6.36 12.85
CA ASN A 126 17.26 -7.65 13.10
C ASN A 126 15.75 -7.63 12.88
N SER A 127 15.15 -6.45 12.71
CA SER A 127 13.69 -6.33 12.59
C SER A 127 13.27 -5.06 11.86
N VAL A 128 12.08 -5.11 11.30
CA VAL A 128 11.39 -3.97 10.71
C VAL A 128 10.00 -3.90 11.32
N ILE A 129 9.73 -2.80 12.01
CA ILE A 129 8.50 -2.63 12.78
C ILE A 129 7.70 -1.47 12.23
N GLU A 130 6.42 -1.71 12.01
CA GLU A 130 5.47 -0.65 11.73
C GLU A 130 5.11 0.10 13.01
N THR A 131 5.52 1.36 13.08
CA THR A 131 5.33 2.18 14.29
C THR A 131 4.03 2.97 14.29
N THR A 132 3.54 3.35 13.11
CA THR A 132 2.24 4.00 12.93
C THR A 132 1.56 3.47 11.68
N ARG A 133 0.23 3.40 11.71
CA ARG A 133 -0.62 3.14 10.54
C ARG A 133 -1.81 4.09 10.58
N GLU A 134 -1.95 4.89 9.56
CA GLU A 134 -2.97 5.91 9.48
C GLU A 134 -3.71 5.79 8.15
N ARG A 135 -5.01 5.53 8.22
CA ARG A 135 -5.90 5.47 7.07
C ARG A 135 -6.16 6.87 6.56
N ILE A 136 -5.94 7.09 5.28
CA ILE A 136 -6.13 8.41 4.66
C ILE A 136 -7.55 8.52 4.15
N GLU A 137 -8.30 9.49 4.68
CA GLU A 137 -9.61 9.84 4.16
C GLU A 137 -9.51 11.02 3.19
N VAL A 138 -10.20 10.90 2.07
CA VAL A 138 -10.27 11.89 1.00
C VAL A 138 -11.72 12.07 0.55
N ASP A 139 -12.13 13.29 0.28
CA ASP A 139 -13.48 13.59 -0.20
C ASP A 139 -13.40 14.39 -1.54
N PRO A 140 -14.13 13.99 -2.56
CA PRO A 140 -14.88 12.74 -2.71
C PRO A 140 -13.95 11.52 -2.89
N HIS A 141 -14.38 10.36 -2.41
CA HIS A 141 -13.62 9.12 -2.55
C HIS A 141 -14.28 8.15 -3.54
N THR A 142 -13.48 7.25 -4.09
CA THR A 142 -13.97 6.10 -4.86
C THR A 142 -14.12 4.87 -3.96
N HIS A 143 -14.79 3.83 -4.45
CA HIS A 143 -14.87 2.57 -3.71
C HIS A 143 -13.50 1.98 -3.40
N LEU A 144 -12.55 2.14 -4.31
CA LEU A 144 -11.19 1.61 -4.17
C LEU A 144 -10.15 2.69 -4.47
N GLU A 145 -9.66 3.36 -3.43
CA GLU A 145 -8.53 4.26 -3.51
C GLU A 145 -7.23 3.45 -3.48
N LYS A 146 -6.46 3.53 -4.56
CA LYS A 146 -5.19 2.81 -4.66
C LYS A 146 -4.22 3.47 -5.63
N ASN A 147 -2.97 3.00 -5.60
CA ASN A 147 -1.92 3.43 -6.52
C ASN A 147 -1.54 4.91 -6.43
N TRP A 148 -1.76 5.54 -5.28
CA TRP A 148 -1.29 6.90 -5.06
C TRP A 148 0.23 6.94 -5.07
N MET A 149 0.78 7.95 -5.73
CA MET A 149 2.22 8.10 -5.90
C MET A 149 2.75 9.17 -4.96
N PRO A 150 3.61 8.82 -3.99
CA PRO A 150 4.22 9.83 -3.12
C PRO A 150 5.12 10.76 -3.94
N ILE A 151 5.08 12.05 -3.64
CA ILE A 151 5.96 13.07 -4.21
C ILE A 151 7.12 13.24 -3.24
N LEU A 152 8.33 12.87 -3.65
CA LEU A 152 9.46 12.71 -2.73
C LEU A 152 9.96 14.02 -2.12
N ASP A 153 9.98 15.09 -2.89
CA ASP A 153 10.38 16.44 -2.49
C ASP A 153 9.25 17.29 -1.89
N MET A 154 8.05 16.72 -1.82
CA MET A 154 6.89 17.35 -1.20
C MET A 154 6.28 16.41 -0.13
N PRO A 155 6.79 16.43 1.12
CA PRO A 155 6.27 15.57 2.17
C PRO A 155 4.76 15.66 2.32
N TYR A 156 4.12 14.51 2.55
CA TYR A 156 2.67 14.37 2.71
C TYR A 156 1.83 14.71 1.48
N HIS A 157 2.44 14.79 0.28
CA HIS A 157 1.72 14.96 -0.98
C HIS A 157 1.79 13.70 -1.83
N PHE A 158 0.66 13.42 -2.50
CA PHE A 158 0.52 12.29 -3.41
C PHE A 158 -0.15 12.71 -4.70
N VAL A 159 0.31 12.17 -5.81
CA VAL A 159 -0.50 12.16 -7.02
C VAL A 159 -1.53 11.03 -6.88
N ARG A 160 -2.80 11.42 -6.83
CA ARG A 160 -3.94 10.48 -6.75
C ARG A 160 -4.37 10.00 -8.13
N TRP A 161 -4.48 10.92 -9.06
CA TRP A 161 -4.86 10.67 -10.45
C TRP A 161 -3.89 11.39 -11.39
N CYS A 162 -3.61 10.77 -12.54
CA CYS A 162 -2.77 11.36 -13.57
C CYS A 162 -3.58 12.13 -14.62
N ASP A 163 -4.82 11.73 -14.85
CA ASP A 163 -5.72 12.38 -15.80
C ASP A 163 -7.19 12.23 -15.38
N PRO A 164 -7.86 13.33 -14.96
CA PRO A 164 -7.23 14.64 -14.67
C PRO A 164 -6.14 14.53 -13.60
N LEU A 165 -5.12 15.38 -13.69
CA LEU A 165 -4.10 15.41 -12.63
C LEU A 165 -4.74 15.87 -11.33
N GLU A 166 -4.64 15.03 -10.30
CA GLU A 166 -5.11 15.35 -8.96
C GLU A 166 -4.00 15.06 -7.95
N ILE A 167 -3.59 16.12 -7.24
CA ILE A 167 -2.64 16.02 -6.14
C ILE A 167 -3.39 16.27 -4.85
N ILE A 168 -3.19 15.39 -3.88
CA ILE A 168 -3.71 15.53 -2.53
C ILE A 168 -2.59 15.85 -1.56
N LYS A 169 -2.93 16.56 -0.51
CA LYS A 169 -2.10 16.80 0.66
C LYS A 169 -2.74 16.11 1.87
N VAL A 170 -1.99 15.27 2.52
CA VAL A 170 -2.38 14.64 3.78
C VAL A 170 -1.97 15.54 4.94
N ASN A 171 -2.83 15.68 5.93
CA ASN A 171 -2.54 16.46 7.12
C ASN A 171 -2.19 15.54 8.31
N PRO A 172 -0.89 15.31 8.61
CA PRO A 172 -0.47 14.38 9.66
C PRO A 172 -0.84 14.83 11.08
N ASN A 173 -1.27 16.09 11.24
CA ASN A 173 -1.68 16.66 12.53
C ASN A 173 -3.20 16.59 12.76
N ASP A 174 -3.98 16.38 11.71
CA ASP A 174 -5.44 16.24 11.82
C ASP A 174 -5.82 14.76 11.92
N LYS A 175 -5.67 14.25 13.14
CA LYS A 175 -5.86 12.84 13.48
C LYS A 175 -7.19 12.62 14.18
N SER A 176 -7.85 11.56 13.80
CA SER A 176 -9.06 11.08 14.43
C SER A 176 -9.04 9.55 14.57
N LYS A 177 -10.06 9.01 15.23
CA LYS A 177 -10.23 7.56 15.35
C LYS A 177 -11.60 7.15 14.86
N GLN A 178 -11.63 6.13 14.04
CA GLN A 178 -12.87 5.56 13.53
C GLN A 178 -13.04 4.14 14.09
N LYS A 179 -14.19 3.92 14.74
CA LYS A 179 -14.58 2.55 15.11
C LYS A 179 -15.04 1.81 13.86
N VAL A 180 -14.53 0.60 13.71
CA VAL A 180 -14.97 -0.37 12.71
C VAL A 180 -15.48 -1.62 13.41
N LYS A 181 -16.09 -2.54 12.66
CA LYS A 181 -16.75 -3.73 13.24
C LYS A 181 -15.83 -4.56 14.14
N LYS A 182 -14.54 -4.61 13.84
CA LYS A 182 -13.56 -5.47 14.52
C LYS A 182 -12.33 -4.69 15.05
N GLY A 183 -12.48 -3.41 15.33
CA GLY A 183 -11.38 -2.63 15.88
C GLY A 183 -11.54 -1.13 15.80
N THR A 184 -10.43 -0.43 15.86
CA THR A 184 -10.37 1.03 15.73
C THR A 184 -9.23 1.39 14.79
N LEU A 185 -9.51 2.27 13.84
CA LEU A 185 -8.53 2.80 12.89
C LEU A 185 -8.09 4.19 13.32
N ASP A 186 -6.81 4.46 13.21
CA ASP A 186 -6.29 5.81 13.21
C ASP A 186 -6.50 6.42 11.81
N ILE A 187 -7.07 7.61 11.76
CA ILE A 187 -7.46 8.31 10.54
C ILE A 187 -6.70 9.61 10.47
N ILE A 188 -6.24 9.95 9.27
CA ILE A 188 -5.73 11.29 8.93
C ILE A 188 -6.53 11.87 7.78
N SER A 189 -6.78 13.18 7.85
CA SER A 189 -7.48 13.89 6.79
C SER A 189 -6.57 14.16 5.60
N SER A 190 -7.19 14.40 4.45
CA SER A 190 -6.50 14.92 3.28
C SER A 190 -7.39 15.88 2.49
N GLU A 191 -6.77 16.71 1.68
CA GLU A 191 -7.44 17.67 0.80
C GLU A 191 -6.84 17.61 -0.61
N VAL A 192 -7.67 17.89 -1.60
CA VAL A 192 -7.21 18.05 -2.98
C VAL A 192 -6.62 19.45 -3.13
N VAL A 193 -5.30 19.53 -3.33
CA VAL A 193 -4.59 20.83 -3.46
C VAL A 193 -4.38 21.24 -4.92
N ILE A 194 -4.34 20.30 -5.84
CA ILE A 194 -4.26 20.54 -7.28
C ILE A 194 -5.25 19.62 -7.98
N LYS A 195 -6.06 20.23 -8.85
CA LYS A 195 -6.88 19.50 -9.82
C LYS A 195 -6.78 20.22 -11.17
N LYS A 196 -6.28 19.50 -12.18
CA LYS A 196 -6.03 20.09 -13.49
C LYS A 196 -6.31 19.07 -14.59
N ASP A 197 -7.14 19.45 -15.54
CA ASP A 197 -7.39 18.64 -16.73
C ASP A 197 -6.11 18.52 -17.57
N SER A 198 -5.82 17.32 -18.00
CA SER A 198 -4.72 17.08 -18.94
C SER A 198 -5.07 17.69 -20.30
N LYS A 199 -4.07 18.35 -20.90
CA LYS A 199 -4.16 18.77 -22.31
C LYS A 199 -3.73 17.66 -23.26
N LEU A 200 -3.29 16.53 -22.73
CA LEU A 200 -2.83 15.37 -23.48
C LEU A 200 -3.96 14.36 -23.58
N ASN A 201 -4.21 13.85 -24.77
CA ASN A 201 -5.13 12.73 -24.95
C ASN A 201 -4.45 11.44 -24.50
N PHE A 202 -4.53 11.14 -23.22
CA PHE A 202 -4.09 9.85 -22.70
C PHE A 202 -5.14 8.76 -22.98
N PRO A 203 -4.70 7.51 -23.18
CA PRO A 203 -5.64 6.39 -23.17
C PRO A 203 -6.44 6.37 -21.87
N LEU A 204 -7.74 6.08 -21.96
CA LEU A 204 -8.60 5.96 -20.79
C LEU A 204 -8.01 4.96 -19.78
N GLY A 205 -8.01 5.35 -18.51
CA GLY A 205 -7.58 4.48 -17.41
C GLY A 205 -6.10 4.52 -17.08
N LEU A 206 -5.36 5.54 -17.50
CA LEU A 206 -3.99 5.76 -17.05
C LEU A 206 -3.94 5.86 -15.52
N ARG A 207 -3.16 4.98 -14.90
CA ARG A 207 -2.94 4.95 -13.45
C ARG A 207 -1.46 5.06 -13.14
N GLY A 208 -1.14 5.79 -12.08
CA GLY A 208 0.22 5.88 -11.57
C GLY A 208 0.70 4.56 -10.99
N SER A 209 1.99 4.31 -11.09
CA SER A 209 2.62 3.14 -10.48
C SER A 209 4.00 3.40 -9.88
N SER A 210 4.54 4.62 -9.97
CA SER A 210 5.86 4.93 -9.40
C SER A 210 5.81 6.09 -8.41
N GLN A 211 6.95 6.36 -7.78
CA GLN A 211 7.18 7.60 -7.04
C GLN A 211 7.26 8.74 -8.04
N VAL A 212 6.94 9.95 -7.61
CA VAL A 212 7.17 11.17 -8.39
C VAL A 212 8.50 11.76 -7.91
N MET A 213 9.44 11.80 -8.79
CA MET A 213 10.74 12.42 -8.58
C MET A 213 10.75 13.82 -9.20
N PRO A 214 11.54 14.76 -8.66
CA PRO A 214 11.71 16.08 -9.23
C PRO A 214 12.36 16.05 -10.61
#